data_e3e3f81bd6181f1246c5b1def734cef8
#
_entry.id   e3e3f81bd6181f1246c5b1def734cef8
#
_cell.length_a   1.000
_cell.length_b   1.000
_cell.length_c   1.000
_cell.angle_alpha   90.00
_cell.angle_beta   90.00
_cell.angle_gamma   90.00
#
_symmetry.space_group_name_H-M   'P 1'
#
loop_
_entity.id
_entity.type
_entity.pdbx_description
1 polymer ?
#
loop_
_entity_poly.entity_id
_entity_poly.type
_entity_poly.pdbx_seq_one_letter_code
_entity_poly.pdbx_strand_id
1 'polypeptide(L)'
;MQLVGREANRFHFLSDSDRLTEDDKKIYHAMISLSDGMYSMNEEVLISSLKILSELLYKHYGKKTILLIDEYDVPLDKAFQNGYYKEMTTLIRGMFGEALKTNDSLQFAVLTGCLRVSKVKYFYRT
;
A
#
# COMPACT_ATOMS: atom_id res chain seq x y z
N MET A 1 -3.66 -5.58 6.97
CA MET A 1 -2.33 -5.45 7.54
C MET A 1 -1.39 -6.54 7.04
N GLN A 2 -1.73 -7.81 7.28
CA GLN A 2 -0.89 -8.89 6.76
C GLN A 2 -0.84 -8.92 5.23
N LEU A 3 -1.92 -8.53 4.58
CA LEU A 3 -1.95 -8.46 3.11
C LEU A 3 -0.94 -7.46 2.55
N VAL A 4 -0.80 -6.30 3.19
CA VAL A 4 0.15 -5.29 2.73
C VAL A 4 1.58 -5.78 2.91
N GLY A 5 1.89 -6.37 4.06
CA GLY A 5 3.21 -6.94 4.30
C GLY A 5 3.56 -8.05 3.32
N ARG A 6 2.60 -8.92 3.03
CA ARG A 6 2.78 -10.00 2.07
C ARG A 6 3.04 -9.46 0.67
N GLU A 7 2.29 -8.44 0.27
CA GLU A 7 2.50 -7.83 -1.04
C GLU A 7 3.86 -7.14 -1.12
N ALA A 8 4.23 -6.39 -0.06
CA ALA A 8 5.54 -5.72 -0.01
C ALA A 8 6.68 -6.74 -0.09
N ASN A 9 6.53 -7.88 0.56
CA ASN A 9 7.56 -8.92 0.58
C ASN A 9 7.80 -9.56 -0.79
N ARG A 10 6.86 -9.45 -1.71
CA ARG A 10 7.05 -9.93 -3.09
C ARG A 10 8.16 -9.18 -3.81
N PHE A 11 8.51 -8.00 -3.32
CA PHE A 11 9.54 -7.16 -3.90
C PHE A 11 10.82 -7.17 -3.09
N HIS A 12 11.14 -8.32 -2.48
CA HIS A 12 12.29 -8.43 -1.57
C HIS A 12 13.63 -8.13 -2.26
N PHE A 13 13.69 -8.18 -3.60
CA PHE A 13 14.87 -7.75 -4.34
C PHE A 13 15.22 -6.28 -4.09
N LEU A 14 14.28 -5.48 -3.57
CA LEU A 14 14.56 -4.09 -3.22
C LEU A 14 15.64 -3.99 -2.14
N SER A 15 15.77 -5.02 -1.29
CA SER A 15 16.83 -5.06 -0.27
C SER A 15 18.22 -5.06 -0.88
N ASP A 16 18.36 -5.55 -2.11
CA ASP A 16 19.64 -5.67 -2.80
C ASP A 16 19.78 -4.66 -3.94
N SER A 17 18.84 -3.73 -4.07
CA SER A 17 18.85 -2.76 -5.15
C SER A 17 19.98 -1.75 -4.97
N ASP A 18 20.78 -1.56 -6.00
CA ASP A 18 21.83 -0.55 -6.01
C ASP A 18 21.30 0.86 -6.29
N ARG A 19 20.01 0.97 -6.60
CA ARG A 19 19.34 2.25 -6.86
C ARG A 19 18.66 2.83 -5.63
N LEU A 20 18.62 2.07 -4.53
CA LEU A 20 18.04 2.50 -3.26
C LEU A 20 19.15 2.86 -2.28
N THR A 21 18.90 3.91 -1.48
CA THR A 21 19.81 4.28 -0.40
C THR A 21 19.63 3.32 0.77
N GLU A 22 20.57 3.39 1.73
CA GLU A 22 20.43 2.59 2.95
C GLU A 22 19.18 3.00 3.75
N ASP A 23 18.82 4.29 3.74
CA ASP A 23 17.60 4.75 4.39
C ASP A 23 16.35 4.19 3.71
N ASP A 24 16.33 4.15 2.38
CA ASP A 24 15.24 3.51 1.63
C ASP A 24 15.08 2.06 2.04
N LYS A 25 16.18 1.33 2.16
CA LYS A 25 16.15 -0.08 2.54
C LYS A 25 15.65 -0.28 3.96
N LYS A 26 16.00 0.62 4.88
CA LYS A 26 15.48 0.56 6.26
C LYS A 26 13.97 0.74 6.28
N ILE A 27 13.46 1.69 5.50
CA ILE A 27 12.03 1.91 5.40
C ILE A 27 11.33 0.68 4.82
N TYR A 28 11.92 0.10 3.77
CA TYR A 28 11.38 -1.12 3.19
C TYR A 28 11.37 -2.27 4.20
N HIS A 29 12.45 -2.43 4.97
CA HIS A 29 12.53 -3.50 5.95
C HIS A 29 11.47 -3.37 7.04
N ALA A 30 11.07 -2.13 7.39
CA ALA A 30 9.99 -1.92 8.34
C ALA A 30 8.66 -2.50 7.83
N MET A 31 8.46 -2.52 6.53
CA MET A 31 7.24 -3.05 5.94
C MET A 31 7.20 -4.57 5.89
N ILE A 32 8.36 -5.23 5.88
CA ILE A 32 8.43 -6.69 5.78
C ILE A 32 8.93 -7.37 7.05
N SER A 33 9.17 -6.61 8.11
CA SER A 33 9.60 -7.19 9.40
C SER A 33 8.52 -8.06 9.99
N LEU A 34 8.95 -9.16 10.59
CA LEU A 34 8.05 -10.12 11.23
C LEU A 34 8.26 -10.10 12.74
N SER A 35 7.16 -10.26 13.47
CA SER A 35 7.16 -10.49 14.91
C SER A 35 6.21 -11.64 15.17
N ASP A 36 6.70 -12.71 15.80
CA ASP A 36 5.94 -13.94 16.04
C ASP A 36 5.32 -14.49 14.75
N GLY A 37 6.08 -14.43 13.65
CA GLY A 37 5.65 -14.95 12.35
C GLY A 37 4.66 -14.09 11.60
N MET A 38 4.33 -12.90 12.12
CA MET A 38 3.37 -11.99 11.48
C MET A 38 4.04 -10.65 11.19
N TYR A 39 3.60 -10.00 10.10
CA TYR A 39 4.11 -8.67 9.76
C TYR A 39 3.76 -7.68 10.85
N SER A 40 4.74 -6.87 11.25
CA SER A 40 4.66 -6.06 12.47
C SER A 40 4.65 -4.55 12.21
N MET A 41 4.18 -4.12 11.03
CA MET A 41 4.07 -2.70 10.74
C MET A 41 3.22 -1.97 11.79
N ASN A 42 3.72 -0.83 12.29
CA ASN A 42 2.88 0.04 13.08
C ASN A 42 1.93 0.81 12.15
N GLU A 43 0.99 1.56 12.75
CA GLU A 43 -0.02 2.25 11.97
C GLU A 43 0.57 3.30 11.02
N GLU A 44 1.58 4.03 11.46
CA GLU A 44 2.22 5.04 10.61
C GLU A 44 2.89 4.42 9.39
N VAL A 45 3.61 3.33 9.59
CA VAL A 45 4.25 2.61 8.48
C VAL A 45 3.18 2.08 7.53
N LEU A 46 2.10 1.54 8.08
CA LEU A 46 1.02 0.98 7.27
C LEU A 46 0.34 2.05 6.43
N ILE A 47 0.04 3.21 7.00
CA ILE A 47 -0.59 4.31 6.28
C ILE A 47 0.28 4.77 5.10
N SER A 48 1.59 4.83 5.29
CA SER A 48 2.52 5.28 4.25
C SER A 48 2.96 4.17 3.30
N SER A 49 2.59 2.93 3.57
CA SER A 49 3.16 1.75 2.90
C SER A 49 2.99 1.76 1.38
N LEU A 50 1.78 2.02 0.90
CA LEU A 50 1.52 1.98 -0.55
C LEU A 50 2.27 3.08 -1.28
N LYS A 51 2.30 4.27 -0.70
CA LYS A 51 3.06 5.38 -1.28
C LYS A 51 4.55 5.08 -1.30
N ILE A 52 5.10 4.62 -0.18
CA ILE A 52 6.52 4.30 -0.07
C ILE A 52 6.90 3.19 -1.05
N LEU A 53 6.10 2.13 -1.11
CA LEU A 53 6.38 1.02 -2.01
C LEU A 53 6.40 1.49 -3.48
N SER A 54 5.47 2.36 -3.86
CA SER A 54 5.45 2.92 -5.21
C SER A 54 6.70 3.77 -5.49
N GLU A 55 7.17 4.53 -4.49
CA GLU A 55 8.39 5.33 -4.62
C GLU A 55 9.63 4.45 -4.79
N LEU A 56 9.73 3.38 -3.99
CA LEU A 56 10.87 2.47 -4.07
C LEU A 56 10.93 1.74 -5.40
N LEU A 57 9.78 1.30 -5.89
CA LEU A 57 9.70 0.63 -7.18
C LEU A 57 10.04 1.58 -8.33
N TYR A 58 9.61 2.83 -8.23
CA TYR A 58 9.99 3.84 -9.21
C TYR A 58 11.51 4.07 -9.24
N LYS A 59 12.12 4.18 -8.05
CA LYS A 59 13.58 4.34 -7.97
C LYS A 59 14.30 3.14 -8.58
N HIS A 60 13.81 1.94 -8.30
CA HIS A 60 14.46 0.72 -8.77
C HIS A 60 14.33 0.55 -10.28
N TYR A 61 13.14 0.72 -10.83
CA TYR A 61 12.86 0.46 -12.24
C TYR A 61 13.01 1.67 -13.15
N GLY A 62 13.00 2.89 -12.60
CA GLY A 62 13.01 4.11 -13.39
C GLY A 62 11.69 4.38 -14.10
N LYS A 63 10.61 3.71 -13.70
CA LYS A 63 9.28 3.87 -14.28
C LYS A 63 8.27 4.04 -13.17
N LYS A 64 7.28 4.89 -13.42
CA LYS A 64 6.21 5.11 -12.45
C LYS A 64 5.40 3.84 -12.20
N THR A 65 4.90 3.72 -11.00
CA THR A 65 4.18 2.53 -10.52
C THR A 65 2.71 2.61 -10.89
N ILE A 66 2.13 1.47 -11.21
CA ILE A 66 0.69 1.32 -11.37
C ILE A 66 0.18 0.57 -10.14
N LEU A 67 -0.87 1.09 -9.52
CA LEU A 67 -1.44 0.50 -8.31
C LEU A 67 -2.79 -0.13 -8.65
N LEU A 68 -2.89 -1.45 -8.46
CA LEU A 68 -4.13 -2.18 -8.72
C LEU A 68 -4.64 -2.73 -7.39
N ILE A 69 -5.82 -2.28 -6.98
CA ILE A 69 -6.43 -2.70 -5.72
C ILE A 69 -7.80 -3.30 -6.03
N ASP A 70 -7.91 -4.60 -5.80
CA ASP A 70 -9.16 -5.31 -6.01
C ASP A 70 -9.93 -5.38 -4.70
N GLU A 71 -11.24 -5.17 -4.81
CA GLU A 71 -12.16 -5.30 -3.68
C GLU A 71 -11.72 -4.44 -2.47
N TYR A 72 -11.46 -3.15 -2.72
CA TYR A 72 -10.95 -2.24 -1.68
C TYR A 72 -11.90 -2.10 -0.50
N ASP A 73 -13.16 -2.39 -0.69
CA ASP A 73 -14.21 -2.22 0.32
C ASP A 73 -14.47 -3.47 1.18
N VAL A 74 -13.83 -4.60 0.88
CA VAL A 74 -13.98 -5.82 1.69
C VAL A 74 -13.53 -5.59 3.13
N PRO A 75 -12.38 -4.98 3.41
CA PRO A 75 -12.00 -4.70 4.79
C PRO A 75 -12.99 -3.80 5.51
N LEU A 76 -13.64 -2.89 4.80
CA LEU A 76 -14.65 -2.00 5.38
C LEU A 76 -15.90 -2.76 5.79
N ASP A 77 -16.32 -3.71 4.95
CA ASP A 77 -17.48 -4.55 5.26
C ASP A 77 -17.22 -5.41 6.49
N LYS A 78 -16.06 -6.06 6.56
CA LYS A 78 -15.67 -6.84 7.73
C LYS A 78 -15.60 -5.98 8.99
N ALA A 79 -15.06 -4.78 8.87
CA ALA A 79 -14.94 -3.87 9.99
C ALA A 79 -16.32 -3.44 10.50
N PHE A 80 -17.27 -3.22 9.61
CA PHE A 80 -18.65 -2.87 9.98
C PHE A 80 -19.29 -4.02 10.74
N GLN A 81 -19.15 -5.25 10.26
CA GLN A 81 -19.72 -6.42 10.91
C GLN A 81 -19.12 -6.69 12.30
N ASN A 82 -17.87 -6.32 12.51
CA ASN A 82 -17.13 -6.63 13.73
C ASN A 82 -16.91 -5.42 14.65
N GLY A 83 -17.55 -4.29 14.37
CA GLY A 83 -17.59 -3.14 15.28
C GLY A 83 -16.38 -2.21 15.23
N TYR A 84 -15.49 -2.31 14.23
CA TYR A 84 -14.35 -1.41 14.10
C TYR A 84 -14.33 -0.63 12.78
N TYR A 85 -15.49 -0.31 12.27
CA TYR A 85 -15.65 0.36 10.98
C TYR A 85 -14.96 1.73 10.95
N LYS A 86 -15.08 2.49 12.04
CA LYS A 86 -14.51 3.84 12.09
C LYS A 86 -12.99 3.82 12.00
N GLU A 87 -12.37 2.92 12.73
CA GLU A 87 -10.92 2.76 12.74
C GLU A 87 -10.42 2.32 11.36
N MET A 88 -11.09 1.36 10.76
CA MET A 88 -10.72 0.86 9.44
C MET A 88 -10.91 1.93 8.36
N THR A 89 -11.98 2.71 8.45
CA THR A 89 -12.22 3.80 7.50
C THR A 89 -11.10 4.83 7.57
N THR A 90 -10.68 5.20 8.79
CA THR A 90 -9.58 6.14 8.97
C THR A 90 -8.30 5.61 8.37
N LEU A 91 -7.98 4.36 8.60
CA LEU A 91 -6.78 3.71 8.07
C LEU A 91 -6.78 3.68 6.54
N ILE A 92 -7.84 3.17 5.96
CA ILE A 92 -7.97 3.04 4.48
C ILE A 92 -7.92 4.41 3.81
N ARG A 93 -8.60 5.38 4.39
CA ARG A 93 -8.60 6.75 3.85
C ARG A 93 -7.19 7.35 3.92
N GLY A 94 -6.46 7.11 5.01
CA GLY A 94 -5.08 7.55 5.13
C GLY A 94 -4.17 6.92 4.10
N MET A 95 -4.22 5.60 3.95
CA MET A 95 -3.39 4.87 3.00
C MET A 95 -3.64 5.33 1.57
N PHE A 96 -4.90 5.39 1.16
CA PHE A 96 -5.24 5.76 -0.20
C PHE A 96 -5.02 7.25 -0.45
N GLY A 97 -5.23 8.09 0.56
CA GLY A 97 -4.95 9.51 0.44
C GLY A 97 -3.48 9.77 0.12
N GLU A 98 -2.57 9.12 0.83
CA GLU A 98 -1.13 9.29 0.55
C GLU A 98 -0.74 8.68 -0.79
N ALA A 99 -1.25 7.51 -1.10
CA ALA A 99 -0.86 6.79 -2.31
C ALA A 99 -1.39 7.44 -3.59
N LEU A 100 -2.58 8.07 -3.53
CA LEU A 100 -3.28 8.51 -4.73
C LEU A 100 -3.26 10.01 -4.95
N LYS A 101 -3.16 10.83 -3.90
CA LYS A 101 -3.34 12.28 -4.04
C LYS A 101 -2.06 13.07 -4.25
N THR A 102 -0.99 12.71 -3.59
CA THR A 102 0.27 13.47 -3.64
C THR A 102 1.45 12.55 -3.89
N ASN A 103 1.33 11.69 -4.89
CA ASN A 103 2.33 10.67 -5.16
C ASN A 103 2.83 10.79 -6.59
N ASP A 104 3.98 11.44 -6.75
CA ASP A 104 4.58 11.64 -8.07
C ASP A 104 5.18 10.35 -8.65
N SER A 105 5.31 9.31 -7.84
CA SER A 105 5.80 8.01 -8.28
C SER A 105 4.71 7.14 -8.89
N LEU A 106 3.47 7.59 -8.84
CA LEU A 106 2.32 6.83 -9.32
C LEU A 106 1.95 7.26 -10.74
N GLN A 107 1.82 6.30 -11.66
CA GLN A 107 1.32 6.56 -13.00
C GLN A 107 -0.20 6.69 -12.98
N PHE A 108 -0.86 5.67 -12.45
CA PHE A 108 -2.31 5.68 -12.20
C PHE A 108 -2.64 4.54 -11.25
N ALA A 109 -3.87 4.56 -10.75
CA ALA A 109 -4.38 3.48 -9.91
C ALA A 109 -5.76 3.07 -10.37
N VAL A 110 -6.07 1.78 -10.21
CA VAL A 110 -7.39 1.24 -10.47
C VAL A 110 -7.87 0.55 -9.19
N LEU A 111 -9.02 0.98 -8.70
CA LEU A 111 -9.64 0.40 -7.52
C LEU A 111 -10.97 -0.22 -7.91
N THR A 112 -11.19 -1.48 -7.53
CA THR A 112 -12.48 -2.13 -7.73
C THR A 112 -13.15 -2.37 -6.40
N GLY A 113 -14.48 -2.21 -6.35
CA GLY A 113 -15.27 -2.53 -5.19
C GLY A 113 -16.16 -3.72 -5.46
N CYS A 114 -16.47 -4.51 -4.44
CA CYS A 114 -17.29 -5.71 -4.60
C CYS A 114 -18.70 -5.57 -4.02
N LEU A 115 -18.91 -4.60 -3.13
CA LEU A 115 -20.20 -4.44 -2.45
C LEU A 115 -21.28 -3.84 -3.32
N ARG A 116 -20.91 -3.16 -4.37
CA ARG A 116 -21.84 -2.58 -5.33
C ARG A 116 -21.36 -2.94 -6.71
N VAL A 117 -22.28 -3.36 -7.53
CA VAL A 117 -21.98 -3.80 -8.89
C VAL A 117 -21.14 -2.75 -9.61
N SER A 118 -19.94 -3.14 -9.99
CA SER A 118 -19.12 -2.49 -11.00
C SER A 118 -18.74 -1.04 -10.73
N LYS A 119 -18.26 -0.71 -9.54
CA LYS A 119 -17.58 0.56 -9.37
C LYS A 119 -16.09 0.37 -9.62
N VAL A 120 -15.64 0.86 -10.75
CA VAL A 120 -14.22 0.96 -11.07
C VAL A 120 -13.86 2.44 -11.05
N LYS A 121 -12.83 2.79 -10.29
CA LYS A 121 -12.36 4.17 -10.20
C LYS A 121 -10.95 4.25 -10.74
N TYR A 122 -10.72 5.24 -11.59
CA TYR A 122 -9.42 5.52 -12.18
C TYR A 122 -8.88 6.82 -11.62
N PHE A 123 -7.62 6.80 -11.22
CA PHE A 123 -6.93 7.98 -10.72
C PHE A 123 -5.68 8.17 -11.57
N TYR A 124 -5.54 9.35 -12.17
CA TYR A 124 -4.42 9.68 -13.04
C TYR A 124 -3.55 10.73 -12.40
N ARG A 125 -2.24 10.57 -12.56
CA ARG A 125 -1.25 11.57 -12.17
C ARG A 125 -0.40 11.88 -13.38
N THR A 126 -0.44 13.09 -13.83
CA THR A 126 0.33 13.54 -15.00
C THR A 126 1.64 14.19 -14.59
#